data_744f8e56af1ca81a0077c5c054a4a83b
#
_entry.id   744f8e56af1ca81a0077c5c054a4a83b
#
_cell.length_a   1.000
_cell.length_b   1.000
_cell.length_c   1.000
_cell.angle_alpha   90.00
_cell.angle_beta   90.00
_cell.angle_gamma   90.00
#
_symmetry.space_group_name_H-M   'P 1'
#
loop_
_entity.id
_entity.type
_entity.pdbx_description
1 polymer ?
#
loop_
_entity_poly.entity_id
_entity_poly.type
_entity_poly.pdbx_seq_one_letter_code
_entity_poly.pdbx_strand_id
1 'polypeptide(L)'
;DRLSGSTHQHHYASLIAADGSASAIRLALTQRYQTPASIEVLPHGYKELTLPPSRTGLHQLDKHALHIWPRGGFMLIALPNLDGSFTVTLFLPFDDPVNPHESFAGLHSAEQINHFFQTHFADAQSLMPDLANEFIRNPTGKMSTIRTKNWTDGQHAVMIGDAAHAIVPFQGQGMNCAFEDCVELSALMLTHTQADAFREFEKRRQPNTNAIANMALENYIEMRDAVRHPKFQLQKELSFVLERAYPKHFIPRYSMIMFHPEIPYAQAYERGRIQSEILDALTLDVQRLDSVNLQRAEELIH
;
A
#
# COMPACT_ATOMS: atom_id res chain seq x y z
N ASP A 1 -5.42 -20.60 -24.54
CA ASP A 1 -4.54 -19.67 -25.23
C ASP A 1 -5.38 -18.58 -25.92
N ARG A 2 -5.18 -17.30 -25.53
CA ARG A 2 -5.95 -16.17 -26.08
C ARG A 2 -5.57 -15.82 -27.51
N LEU A 3 -4.36 -16.13 -27.94
CA LEU A 3 -3.89 -15.81 -29.30
C LEU A 3 -4.40 -16.81 -30.32
N SER A 4 -4.38 -18.09 -29.98
CA SER A 4 -4.84 -19.17 -30.87
C SER A 4 -6.33 -19.49 -30.72
N GLY A 5 -6.99 -19.02 -29.66
CA GLY A 5 -8.35 -19.44 -29.32
C GLY A 5 -8.47 -20.90 -28.85
N SER A 6 -7.35 -21.63 -28.72
CA SER A 6 -7.33 -23.03 -28.38
C SER A 6 -7.37 -23.27 -26.86
N THR A 7 -8.01 -24.35 -26.44
CA THR A 7 -8.03 -24.84 -25.06
C THR A 7 -7.14 -26.08 -24.98
N HIS A 8 -6.22 -26.09 -24.01
CA HIS A 8 -5.35 -27.21 -23.73
C HIS A 8 -5.59 -27.72 -22.31
N GLN A 9 -5.62 -29.02 -22.13
CA GLN A 9 -5.71 -29.65 -20.81
C GLN A 9 -4.34 -30.19 -20.41
N HIS A 10 -3.90 -29.82 -19.21
CA HIS A 10 -2.64 -30.25 -18.62
C HIS A 10 -2.90 -30.88 -17.26
N HIS A 11 -2.12 -31.89 -16.89
CA HIS A 11 -2.16 -32.55 -15.59
C HIS A 11 -0.88 -32.28 -14.84
N TYR A 12 -1.01 -31.74 -13.62
CA TYR A 12 0.12 -31.40 -12.76
C TYR A 12 -0.03 -32.06 -11.39
N ALA A 13 1.10 -32.41 -10.78
CA ALA A 13 1.12 -32.94 -9.41
C ALA A 13 0.85 -31.82 -8.39
N SER A 14 1.27 -30.59 -8.70
CA SER A 14 1.01 -29.42 -7.87
C SER A 14 0.84 -28.16 -8.71
N LEU A 15 0.08 -27.21 -8.17
CA LEU A 15 -0.16 -25.90 -8.76
C LEU A 15 0.13 -24.80 -7.73
N ILE A 16 1.09 -23.93 -8.01
CA ILE A 16 1.32 -22.71 -7.26
C ILE A 16 0.77 -21.56 -8.10
N ALA A 17 -0.32 -20.95 -7.66
CA ALA A 17 -1.00 -19.88 -8.38
C ALA A 17 -0.46 -18.52 -7.97
N ALA A 18 0.20 -17.85 -8.91
CA ALA A 18 0.73 -16.49 -8.80
C ALA A 18 0.17 -15.61 -9.94
N ASP A 19 -1.12 -15.79 -10.27
CA ASP A 19 -1.81 -15.20 -11.42
C ASP A 19 -2.43 -13.82 -11.12
N GLY A 20 -2.02 -13.20 -10.00
CA GLY A 20 -2.30 -11.81 -9.69
C GLY A 20 -3.70 -11.53 -9.14
N SER A 21 -4.03 -10.24 -9.00
CA SER A 21 -5.29 -9.80 -8.37
C SER A 21 -6.56 -10.25 -9.11
N ALA A 22 -6.48 -10.56 -10.41
CA ALA A 22 -7.58 -11.10 -11.21
C ALA A 22 -7.56 -12.65 -11.29
N SER A 23 -6.97 -13.34 -10.31
CA SER A 23 -6.70 -14.77 -10.30
C SER A 23 -7.90 -15.62 -10.70
N ALA A 24 -7.71 -16.42 -11.75
CA ALA A 24 -8.67 -17.45 -12.18
C ALA A 24 -8.66 -18.66 -11.20
N ILE A 25 -7.49 -18.93 -10.62
CA ILE A 25 -7.36 -20.03 -9.65
C ILE A 25 -8.09 -19.69 -8.35
N ARG A 26 -8.00 -18.44 -7.87
CA ARG A 26 -8.80 -17.98 -6.72
C ARG A 26 -10.29 -18.17 -6.99
N LEU A 27 -10.76 -17.75 -8.16
CA LEU A 27 -12.16 -17.91 -8.53
C LEU A 27 -12.58 -19.40 -8.49
N ALA A 28 -11.78 -20.29 -9.05
CA ALA A 28 -12.06 -21.73 -9.06
C ALA A 28 -12.08 -22.32 -7.64
N LEU A 29 -11.11 -21.94 -6.78
CA LEU A 29 -11.06 -22.43 -5.39
C LEU A 29 -12.23 -21.90 -4.56
N THR A 30 -12.55 -20.61 -4.66
CA THR A 30 -13.67 -20.01 -3.91
C THR A 30 -15.02 -20.57 -4.33
N GLN A 31 -15.21 -20.89 -5.60
CA GLN A 31 -16.40 -21.61 -6.08
C GLN A 31 -16.48 -23.04 -5.53
N ARG A 32 -15.37 -23.76 -5.57
CA ARG A 32 -15.30 -25.14 -5.07
C ARG A 32 -15.64 -25.24 -3.58
N TYR A 33 -15.13 -24.31 -2.77
CA TYR A 33 -15.33 -24.32 -1.31
C TYR A 33 -16.52 -23.50 -0.84
N GLN A 34 -17.24 -22.84 -1.76
CA GLN A 34 -18.34 -21.91 -1.45
C GLN A 34 -17.96 -20.84 -0.42
N THR A 35 -16.69 -20.41 -0.45
CA THR A 35 -16.13 -19.37 0.42
C THR A 35 -15.63 -18.23 -0.43
N PRO A 36 -16.47 -17.21 -0.71
CA PRO A 36 -16.09 -16.09 -1.56
C PRO A 36 -14.92 -15.31 -0.94
N ALA A 37 -14.01 -14.82 -1.77
CA ALA A 37 -13.03 -13.86 -1.36
C ALA A 37 -13.69 -12.52 -1.05
N SER A 38 -13.21 -11.81 -0.04
CA SER A 38 -13.55 -10.41 0.17
C SER A 38 -12.75 -9.55 -0.80
N ILE A 39 -13.44 -8.78 -1.63
CA ILE A 39 -12.82 -7.82 -2.56
C ILE A 39 -13.35 -6.44 -2.21
N GLU A 40 -12.52 -5.62 -1.60
CA GLU A 40 -12.83 -4.26 -1.21
C GLU A 40 -12.18 -3.31 -2.22
N VAL A 41 -12.99 -2.72 -3.10
CA VAL A 41 -12.54 -1.73 -4.09
C VAL A 41 -12.61 -0.36 -3.45
N LEU A 42 -11.52 0.41 -3.51
CA LEU A 42 -11.53 1.79 -3.05
C LEU A 42 -12.36 2.68 -3.98
N PRO A 43 -13.04 3.70 -3.44
CA PRO A 43 -13.77 4.69 -4.25
C PRO A 43 -12.82 5.60 -5.06
N HIS A 44 -11.53 5.46 -4.88
CA HIS A 44 -10.48 6.19 -5.57
C HIS A 44 -9.79 5.30 -6.59
N GLY A 45 -9.46 5.90 -7.74
CA GLY A 45 -8.55 5.36 -8.72
C GLY A 45 -7.17 5.98 -8.60
N TYR A 46 -6.27 5.53 -9.47
CA TYR A 46 -4.97 6.17 -9.64
C TYR A 46 -4.65 6.37 -11.12
N LYS A 47 -3.86 7.41 -11.40
CA LYS A 47 -3.35 7.73 -12.72
C LYS A 47 -1.84 7.92 -12.63
N GLU A 48 -1.10 7.14 -13.39
CA GLU A 48 0.35 7.30 -13.51
C GLU A 48 0.69 8.35 -14.56
N LEU A 49 1.59 9.25 -14.21
CA LEU A 49 2.07 10.38 -14.99
C LEU A 49 3.58 10.45 -14.86
N THR A 50 4.24 11.27 -15.67
CA THR A 50 5.69 11.42 -15.66
C THR A 50 6.09 12.85 -15.38
N LEU A 51 7.02 13.03 -14.46
CA LEU A 51 7.82 14.22 -14.35
C LEU A 51 9.19 13.90 -14.95
N PRO A 52 9.51 14.44 -16.15
CA PRO A 52 10.72 14.09 -16.87
C PRO A 52 11.98 14.63 -16.17
N PRO A 53 13.18 14.11 -16.49
CA PRO A 53 14.41 14.72 -16.03
C PRO A 53 14.55 16.16 -16.61
N SER A 54 15.39 16.97 -15.98
CA SER A 54 15.78 18.28 -16.51
C SER A 54 16.46 18.14 -17.89
N ARG A 55 16.65 19.25 -18.57
CA ARG A 55 17.39 19.28 -19.87
C ARG A 55 18.83 18.73 -19.77
N THR A 56 19.39 18.68 -18.57
CA THR A 56 20.72 18.12 -18.28
C THR A 56 20.68 16.67 -17.80
N GLY A 57 19.50 16.01 -17.79
CA GLY A 57 19.33 14.64 -17.35
C GLY A 57 19.29 14.46 -15.83
N LEU A 58 19.17 15.53 -15.04
CA LEU A 58 19.13 15.48 -13.60
C LEU A 58 17.70 15.48 -13.06
N HIS A 59 17.52 14.93 -11.86
CA HIS A 59 16.26 15.00 -11.13
C HIS A 59 15.85 16.47 -10.88
N GLN A 60 14.57 16.78 -11.06
CA GLN A 60 14.02 18.15 -10.84
C GLN A 60 13.50 18.36 -9.41
N LEU A 61 13.35 17.28 -8.63
CA LEU A 61 13.02 17.27 -7.20
C LEU A 61 14.11 16.47 -6.44
N ASP A 62 14.04 16.44 -5.12
CA ASP A 62 14.98 15.66 -4.30
C ASP A 62 14.84 14.16 -4.62
N LYS A 63 15.92 13.57 -5.13
CA LYS A 63 15.98 12.15 -5.51
C LYS A 63 16.06 11.18 -4.32
N HIS A 64 16.18 11.67 -3.10
CA HIS A 64 16.24 10.86 -1.88
C HIS A 64 14.95 10.93 -1.06
N ALA A 65 13.88 11.50 -1.64
CA ALA A 65 12.60 11.70 -0.97
C ALA A 65 11.42 11.15 -1.80
N LEU A 66 10.42 10.63 -1.11
CA LEU A 66 9.07 10.52 -1.62
C LEU A 66 8.41 11.90 -1.48
N HIS A 67 7.95 12.47 -2.59
CA HIS A 67 7.20 13.73 -2.59
C HIS A 67 5.71 13.45 -2.50
N ILE A 68 5.02 14.17 -1.60
CA ILE A 68 3.58 14.01 -1.38
C ILE A 68 2.92 15.39 -1.35
N TRP A 69 1.87 15.57 -2.15
CA TRP A 69 0.98 16.73 -2.13
C TRP A 69 -0.42 16.31 -1.65
N PRO A 70 -0.69 16.31 -0.33
CA PRO A 70 -2.01 15.97 0.22
C PRO A 70 -3.00 17.13 0.00
N ARG A 71 -4.25 16.80 -0.36
CA ARG A 71 -5.30 17.82 -0.61
C ARG A 71 -6.59 17.59 0.19
N GLY A 72 -6.61 16.60 1.11
CA GLY A 72 -7.77 16.28 1.93
C GLY A 72 -8.90 15.67 1.09
N GLY A 73 -8.80 14.43 0.74
CA GLY A 73 -9.72 13.73 -0.15
C GLY A 73 -9.02 13.13 -1.36
N PHE A 74 -7.93 13.75 -1.82
CA PHE A 74 -7.08 13.24 -2.89
C PHE A 74 -5.61 13.66 -2.68
N MET A 75 -4.69 13.09 -3.44
CA MET A 75 -3.27 13.42 -3.33
C MET A 75 -2.51 13.12 -4.61
N LEU A 76 -1.39 13.80 -4.77
CA LEU A 76 -0.35 13.50 -5.75
C LEU A 76 0.89 13.00 -5.02
N ILE A 77 1.57 11.99 -5.56
CA ILE A 77 2.90 11.57 -5.08
C ILE A 77 3.88 11.52 -6.24
N ALA A 78 5.17 11.65 -5.96
CA ALA A 78 6.24 11.45 -6.95
C ALA A 78 7.38 10.63 -6.34
N LEU A 79 7.78 9.59 -7.07
CA LEU A 79 8.85 8.66 -6.72
C LEU A 79 9.99 8.80 -7.73
N PRO A 80 11.25 8.94 -7.30
CA PRO A 80 12.40 9.10 -8.19
C PRO A 80 12.71 7.80 -8.94
N ASN A 81 13.05 7.92 -10.22
CA ASN A 81 13.57 6.86 -11.06
C ASN A 81 15.08 7.02 -11.28
N LEU A 82 15.76 5.96 -11.71
CA LEU A 82 17.21 5.97 -11.92
C LEU A 82 17.65 6.85 -13.10
N ASP A 83 16.76 7.12 -14.05
CA ASP A 83 17.00 7.93 -15.25
C ASP A 83 16.84 9.45 -15.03
N GLY A 84 16.60 9.88 -13.80
CA GLY A 84 16.38 11.28 -13.44
C GLY A 84 14.93 11.75 -13.54
N SER A 85 14.02 10.90 -14.00
CA SER A 85 12.59 11.17 -14.00
C SER A 85 11.95 10.84 -12.64
N PHE A 86 10.66 11.17 -12.50
CA PHE A 86 9.82 10.69 -11.41
C PHE A 86 8.56 10.02 -11.98
N THR A 87 8.20 8.89 -11.40
CA THR A 87 6.85 8.35 -11.55
C THR A 87 5.93 9.15 -10.64
N VAL A 88 4.98 9.86 -11.24
CA VAL A 88 4.00 10.67 -10.54
C VAL A 88 2.67 9.93 -10.53
N THR A 89 2.06 9.78 -9.37
CA THR A 89 0.75 9.10 -9.25
C THR A 89 -0.27 10.03 -8.62
N LEU A 90 -1.33 10.32 -9.37
CA LEU A 90 -2.51 11.01 -8.85
C LEU A 90 -3.51 9.99 -8.33
N PHE A 91 -3.87 10.10 -7.05
CA PHE A 91 -4.98 9.37 -6.43
C PHE A 91 -6.17 10.31 -6.30
N LEU A 92 -7.29 9.96 -6.95
CA LEU A 92 -8.46 10.82 -7.06
C LEU A 92 -9.73 9.96 -7.01
N PRO A 93 -10.87 10.46 -6.47
CA PRO A 93 -12.15 9.78 -6.58
C PRO A 93 -12.49 9.43 -8.03
N PHE A 94 -13.14 8.28 -8.25
CA PHE A 94 -13.68 7.98 -9.58
C PHE A 94 -14.77 8.98 -9.97
N ASP A 95 -15.64 9.29 -9.01
CA ASP A 95 -16.72 10.26 -9.14
C ASP A 95 -16.92 10.98 -7.81
N ASP A 96 -17.24 12.27 -7.85
CA ASP A 96 -17.58 13.08 -6.69
C ASP A 96 -18.78 13.99 -7.04
N PRO A 97 -19.98 13.64 -6.57
CA PRO A 97 -21.17 14.44 -6.86
C PRO A 97 -21.16 15.86 -6.25
N VAL A 98 -20.35 16.08 -5.20
CA VAL A 98 -20.22 17.38 -4.54
C VAL A 98 -19.21 18.27 -5.26
N ASN A 99 -18.06 17.67 -5.64
CA ASN A 99 -16.96 18.34 -6.32
C ASN A 99 -16.60 17.61 -7.63
N PRO A 100 -17.45 17.65 -8.67
CA PRO A 100 -17.21 16.86 -9.89
C PRO A 100 -15.87 17.12 -10.55
N HIS A 101 -15.33 18.35 -10.43
CA HIS A 101 -14.03 18.75 -10.98
C HIS A 101 -12.83 18.17 -10.20
N GLU A 102 -13.06 17.57 -9.04
CA GLU A 102 -12.08 16.88 -8.22
C GLU A 102 -12.24 15.35 -8.30
N SER A 103 -12.68 14.87 -9.45
CA SER A 103 -12.85 13.44 -9.75
C SER A 103 -12.40 13.08 -11.15
N PHE A 104 -12.09 11.81 -11.40
CA PHE A 104 -11.75 11.34 -12.76
C PHE A 104 -12.93 11.52 -13.72
N ALA A 105 -14.17 11.41 -13.23
CA ALA A 105 -15.38 11.65 -14.02
C ALA A 105 -15.54 13.11 -14.48
N GLY A 106 -14.85 14.04 -13.88
CA GLY A 106 -14.91 15.46 -14.25
C GLY A 106 -13.74 15.94 -15.11
N LEU A 107 -12.75 15.10 -15.40
CA LEU A 107 -11.49 15.48 -16.07
C LEU A 107 -11.36 14.80 -17.44
N HIS A 108 -12.05 15.37 -18.46
CA HIS A 108 -12.13 14.78 -19.81
C HIS A 108 -11.34 15.56 -20.87
N SER A 109 -11.06 16.85 -20.65
CA SER A 109 -10.37 17.69 -21.62
C SER A 109 -9.02 18.19 -21.10
N ALA A 110 -8.10 18.51 -22.01
CA ALA A 110 -6.82 19.10 -21.64
C ALA A 110 -6.98 20.41 -20.83
N GLU A 111 -8.01 21.19 -21.11
CA GLU A 111 -8.31 22.43 -20.38
C GLU A 111 -8.70 22.12 -18.92
N GLN A 112 -9.62 21.18 -18.70
CA GLN A 112 -10.05 20.77 -17.37
C GLN A 112 -8.90 20.18 -16.56
N ILE A 113 -8.06 19.31 -17.18
CA ILE A 113 -6.89 18.71 -16.54
C ILE A 113 -5.88 19.78 -16.14
N ASN A 114 -5.54 20.67 -17.06
CA ASN A 114 -4.58 21.74 -16.78
C ASN A 114 -5.10 22.71 -15.70
N HIS A 115 -6.38 23.02 -15.70
CA HIS A 115 -7.00 23.86 -14.67
C HIS A 115 -6.98 23.17 -13.29
N PHE A 116 -7.31 21.89 -13.22
CA PHE A 116 -7.24 21.09 -11.99
C PHE A 116 -5.82 21.07 -11.42
N PHE A 117 -4.81 20.77 -12.23
CA PHE A 117 -3.42 20.76 -11.78
C PHE A 117 -2.93 22.16 -11.40
N GLN A 118 -3.30 23.21 -12.16
CA GLN A 118 -2.95 24.59 -11.83
C GLN A 118 -3.54 25.00 -10.48
N THR A 119 -4.73 24.56 -10.16
CA THR A 119 -5.41 24.87 -8.89
C THR A 119 -4.81 24.13 -7.70
N HIS A 120 -4.49 22.86 -7.89
CA HIS A 120 -4.14 22.00 -6.77
C HIS A 120 -2.64 21.64 -6.68
N PHE A 121 -1.92 21.65 -7.80
CA PHE A 121 -0.55 21.14 -7.93
C PHE A 121 0.30 22.01 -8.86
N ALA A 122 0.19 23.34 -8.78
CA ALA A 122 0.82 24.27 -9.70
C ALA A 122 2.36 24.13 -9.77
N ASP A 123 3.00 23.82 -8.66
CA ASP A 123 4.43 23.55 -8.55
C ASP A 123 4.83 22.28 -9.32
N ALA A 124 4.11 21.18 -9.12
CA ALA A 124 4.34 19.94 -9.85
C ALA A 124 4.00 20.08 -11.35
N GLN A 125 2.88 20.73 -11.68
CA GLN A 125 2.45 20.95 -13.06
C GLN A 125 3.53 21.63 -13.91
N SER A 126 4.21 22.63 -13.35
CA SER A 126 5.26 23.37 -14.04
C SER A 126 6.42 22.47 -14.53
N LEU A 127 6.59 21.30 -13.92
CA LEU A 127 7.62 20.32 -14.22
C LEU A 127 7.13 19.19 -15.16
N MET A 128 5.85 19.20 -15.57
CA MET A 128 5.20 18.12 -16.33
C MET A 128 4.67 18.62 -17.69
N PRO A 129 5.53 18.81 -18.70
CA PRO A 129 5.15 19.47 -19.96
C PRO A 129 4.13 18.67 -20.81
N ASP A 130 4.06 17.34 -20.67
CA ASP A 130 3.14 16.47 -21.41
C ASP A 130 1.92 16.01 -20.58
N LEU A 131 1.66 16.67 -19.45
CA LEU A 131 0.66 16.28 -18.46
C LEU A 131 -0.70 15.92 -19.04
N ALA A 132 -1.31 16.80 -19.81
CA ALA A 132 -2.67 16.59 -20.31
C ALA A 132 -2.75 15.41 -21.30
N ASN A 133 -1.75 15.27 -22.17
CA ASN A 133 -1.69 14.14 -23.12
C ASN A 133 -1.48 12.81 -22.40
N GLU A 134 -0.58 12.76 -21.42
CA GLU A 134 -0.37 11.55 -20.59
C GLU A 134 -1.64 11.21 -19.81
N PHE A 135 -2.28 12.19 -19.22
CA PHE A 135 -3.50 11.98 -18.44
C PHE A 135 -4.61 11.35 -19.30
N ILE A 136 -4.80 11.84 -20.52
CA ILE A 136 -5.81 11.30 -21.47
C ILE A 136 -5.41 9.90 -21.97
N ARG A 137 -4.14 9.70 -22.30
CA ARG A 137 -3.63 8.45 -22.86
C ARG A 137 -3.56 7.30 -21.84
N ASN A 138 -3.12 7.59 -20.63
CA ASN A 138 -2.87 6.58 -19.62
C ASN A 138 -4.18 6.09 -18.99
N PRO A 139 -4.36 4.78 -18.74
CA PRO A 139 -5.56 4.26 -18.12
C PRO A 139 -5.69 4.72 -16.67
N THR A 140 -6.92 4.84 -16.18
CA THR A 140 -7.17 5.01 -14.75
C THR A 140 -7.24 3.64 -14.09
N GLY A 141 -6.30 3.36 -13.20
CA GLY A 141 -6.23 2.11 -12.45
C GLY A 141 -7.22 2.07 -11.29
N LYS A 142 -7.67 0.86 -10.95
CA LYS A 142 -8.49 0.59 -9.75
C LYS A 142 -7.60 0.02 -8.66
N MET A 143 -7.91 0.38 -7.41
CA MET A 143 -7.24 -0.17 -6.24
C MET A 143 -8.21 -1.05 -5.46
N SER A 144 -7.76 -2.23 -5.09
CA SER A 144 -8.57 -3.15 -4.29
C SER A 144 -7.71 -3.91 -3.29
N THR A 145 -8.31 -4.17 -2.13
CA THR A 145 -7.78 -5.12 -1.16
C THR A 145 -8.53 -6.43 -1.33
N ILE A 146 -7.79 -7.52 -1.51
CA ILE A 146 -8.34 -8.86 -1.66
C ILE A 146 -7.92 -9.69 -0.46
N ARG A 147 -8.91 -10.33 0.18
CA ARG A 147 -8.69 -11.28 1.27
C ARG A 147 -9.38 -12.59 0.92
N THR A 148 -8.57 -13.64 0.77
CA THR A 148 -9.08 -14.98 0.50
C THR A 148 -8.99 -15.82 1.78
N LYS A 149 -10.07 -16.51 2.12
CA LYS A 149 -10.12 -17.33 3.33
C LYS A 149 -9.34 -18.63 3.18
N ASN A 150 -9.47 -19.28 2.04
CA ASN A 150 -8.80 -20.56 1.75
C ASN A 150 -7.81 -20.34 0.61
N TRP A 151 -6.51 -20.43 0.89
CA TRP A 151 -5.45 -20.26 -0.10
C TRP A 151 -5.05 -21.56 -0.79
N THR A 152 -5.42 -22.69 -0.19
CA THR A 152 -5.08 -24.01 -0.68
C THR A 152 -6.29 -24.91 -0.78
N ASP A 153 -6.22 -25.92 -1.67
CA ASP A 153 -7.16 -27.06 -1.68
C ASP A 153 -6.76 -28.14 -0.66
N GLY A 154 -5.70 -27.91 0.09
CA GLY A 154 -5.19 -28.82 1.11
C GLY A 154 -4.32 -29.96 0.57
N GLN A 155 -4.13 -30.08 -0.76
CA GLN A 155 -3.38 -31.18 -1.38
C GLN A 155 -2.51 -30.75 -2.57
N HIS A 156 -3.11 -30.14 -3.62
CA HIS A 156 -2.47 -29.97 -4.91
C HIS A 156 -2.29 -28.52 -5.35
N ALA A 157 -3.08 -27.60 -4.81
CA ALA A 157 -3.06 -26.20 -5.22
C ALA A 157 -2.86 -25.27 -4.03
N VAL A 158 -2.06 -24.21 -4.23
CA VAL A 158 -1.88 -23.09 -3.29
C VAL A 158 -1.75 -21.79 -4.05
N MET A 159 -2.31 -20.71 -3.52
CA MET A 159 -2.17 -19.34 -4.02
C MET A 159 -1.13 -18.59 -3.22
N ILE A 160 -0.37 -17.71 -3.92
CA ILE A 160 0.63 -16.80 -3.32
C ILE A 160 0.47 -15.37 -3.89
N GLY A 161 0.97 -14.39 -3.17
CA GLY A 161 0.96 -13.00 -3.58
C GLY A 161 -0.46 -12.48 -3.87
N ASP A 162 -0.58 -11.61 -4.86
CA ASP A 162 -1.84 -10.95 -5.20
C ASP A 162 -2.98 -11.92 -5.57
N ALA A 163 -2.65 -13.16 -5.98
CA ALA A 163 -3.66 -14.18 -6.20
C ALA A 163 -4.41 -14.55 -4.90
N ALA A 164 -3.73 -14.50 -3.77
CA ALA A 164 -4.30 -14.80 -2.45
C ALA A 164 -4.74 -13.52 -1.70
N HIS A 165 -3.95 -12.43 -1.77
CA HIS A 165 -4.05 -11.29 -0.85
C HIS A 165 -3.54 -9.98 -1.47
N ALA A 166 -4.12 -9.53 -2.57
CA ALA A 166 -3.76 -8.22 -3.14
C ALA A 166 -4.01 -7.08 -2.15
N ILE A 167 -3.07 -6.15 -2.08
CA ILE A 167 -3.13 -4.98 -1.18
C ILE A 167 -2.99 -3.68 -1.96
N VAL A 168 -3.54 -2.59 -1.42
CA VAL A 168 -3.36 -1.25 -1.98
C VAL A 168 -1.92 -0.75 -1.79
N PRO A 169 -1.41 0.16 -2.66
CA PRO A 169 0.04 0.43 -2.76
C PRO A 169 0.61 1.33 -1.66
N PHE A 170 -0.21 1.87 -0.76
CA PHE A 170 0.17 2.96 0.14
C PHE A 170 1.23 2.61 1.21
N GLN A 171 1.49 1.33 1.46
CA GLN A 171 2.58 0.89 2.33
C GLN A 171 3.83 0.46 1.53
N GLY A 172 3.70 0.31 0.21
CA GLY A 172 4.78 -0.13 -0.67
C GLY A 172 5.21 -1.59 -0.46
N GLN A 173 4.37 -2.43 0.18
CA GLN A 173 4.75 -3.77 0.61
C GLN A 173 4.15 -4.92 -0.20
N GLY A 174 3.38 -4.66 -1.26
CA GLY A 174 2.74 -5.73 -2.03
C GLY A 174 3.74 -6.73 -2.62
N MET A 175 4.78 -6.24 -3.28
CA MET A 175 5.83 -7.09 -3.85
C MET A 175 6.65 -7.80 -2.77
N ASN A 176 7.05 -7.10 -1.71
CA ASN A 176 7.81 -7.67 -0.61
C ASN A 176 7.04 -8.80 0.07
N CYS A 177 5.76 -8.58 0.36
CA CYS A 177 4.87 -9.56 0.94
C CYS A 177 4.73 -10.83 0.05
N ALA A 178 4.64 -10.64 -1.28
CA ALA A 178 4.59 -11.75 -2.23
C ALA A 178 5.93 -12.52 -2.29
N PHE A 179 7.06 -11.85 -2.17
CA PHE A 179 8.37 -12.52 -2.09
C PHE A 179 8.57 -13.26 -0.76
N GLU A 180 8.06 -12.71 0.35
CA GLU A 180 8.02 -13.44 1.63
C GLU A 180 7.19 -14.73 1.51
N ASP A 181 6.09 -14.73 0.76
CA ASP A 181 5.33 -15.94 0.47
C ASP A 181 6.19 -16.99 -0.24
N CYS A 182 6.97 -16.58 -1.23
CA CYS A 182 7.86 -17.48 -1.96
C CYS A 182 8.92 -18.11 -1.02
N VAL A 183 9.51 -17.29 -0.15
CA VAL A 183 10.52 -17.74 0.81
C VAL A 183 9.93 -18.73 1.82
N GLU A 184 8.79 -18.37 2.43
CA GLU A 184 8.14 -19.22 3.44
C GLU A 184 7.63 -20.53 2.84
N LEU A 185 6.95 -20.47 1.70
CA LEU A 185 6.47 -21.68 1.03
C LEU A 185 7.61 -22.61 0.62
N SER A 186 8.69 -22.05 0.05
CA SER A 186 9.88 -22.81 -0.34
C SER A 186 10.52 -23.51 0.86
N ALA A 187 10.69 -22.82 1.99
CA ALA A 187 11.25 -23.40 3.21
C ALA A 187 10.37 -24.55 3.77
N LEU A 188 9.05 -24.38 3.73
CA LEU A 188 8.11 -25.43 4.17
C LEU A 188 8.14 -26.64 3.25
N MET A 189 8.20 -26.47 1.95
CA MET A 189 8.28 -27.56 0.98
C MET A 189 9.56 -28.40 1.10
N LEU A 190 10.63 -27.87 1.70
CA LEU A 190 11.86 -28.65 1.97
C LEU A 190 11.73 -29.57 3.17
N THR A 191 10.81 -29.31 4.09
CA THR A 191 10.74 -30.00 5.41
C THR A 191 9.43 -30.69 5.68
N HIS A 192 8.40 -30.49 4.88
CA HIS A 192 7.06 -31.03 5.04
C HIS A 192 6.60 -31.78 3.79
N THR A 193 5.57 -32.59 3.91
CA THR A 193 4.82 -33.06 2.73
C THR A 193 4.19 -31.86 2.04
N GLN A 194 3.93 -31.96 0.73
CA GLN A 194 3.31 -30.87 -0.02
C GLN A 194 2.00 -30.37 0.63
N ALA A 195 1.14 -31.29 1.03
CA ALA A 195 -0.13 -30.97 1.66
C ALA A 195 0.03 -30.25 3.01
N ASP A 196 1.00 -30.67 3.81
CA ASP A 196 1.30 -30.02 5.08
C ASP A 196 1.96 -28.65 4.89
N ALA A 197 2.89 -28.54 3.92
CA ALA A 197 3.52 -27.28 3.56
C ALA A 197 2.48 -26.23 3.15
N PHE A 198 1.50 -26.59 2.31
CA PHE A 198 0.47 -25.67 1.86
C PHE A 198 -0.45 -25.22 3.00
N ARG A 199 -0.85 -26.11 3.89
CA ARG A 199 -1.66 -25.76 5.07
C ARG A 199 -0.90 -24.89 6.07
N GLU A 200 0.34 -25.23 6.36
CA GLU A 200 1.16 -24.48 7.30
C GLU A 200 1.51 -23.09 6.74
N PHE A 201 1.77 -23.00 5.44
CA PHE A 201 1.98 -21.74 4.74
C PHE A 201 0.77 -20.80 4.89
N GLU A 202 -0.43 -21.24 4.55
CA GLU A 202 -1.67 -20.47 4.71
C GLU A 202 -1.81 -19.97 6.15
N LYS A 203 -1.65 -20.87 7.14
CA LYS A 203 -1.77 -20.54 8.56
C LYS A 203 -0.78 -19.49 9.03
N ARG A 204 0.48 -19.52 8.56
CA ARG A 204 1.51 -18.57 8.96
C ARG A 204 1.37 -17.23 8.27
N ARG A 205 1.05 -17.26 6.98
CA ARG A 205 1.06 -16.05 6.16
C ARG A 205 -0.22 -15.23 6.27
N GLN A 206 -1.37 -15.86 6.39
CA GLN A 206 -2.67 -15.18 6.37
C GLN A 206 -2.82 -14.08 7.44
N PRO A 207 -2.40 -14.26 8.71
CA PRO A 207 -2.43 -13.17 9.69
C PRO A 207 -1.54 -11.98 9.30
N ASN A 208 -0.35 -12.25 8.72
CA ASN A 208 0.60 -11.23 8.29
C ASN A 208 0.07 -10.45 7.10
N THR A 209 -0.46 -11.13 6.09
CA THR A 209 -1.00 -10.47 4.90
C THR A 209 -2.26 -9.65 5.21
N ASN A 210 -3.11 -10.10 6.13
CA ASN A 210 -4.24 -9.31 6.62
C ASN A 210 -3.78 -8.06 7.38
N ALA A 211 -2.74 -8.18 8.21
CA ALA A 211 -2.19 -7.05 8.95
C ALA A 211 -1.60 -5.97 8.02
N ILE A 212 -0.77 -6.38 7.05
CA ILE A 212 -0.19 -5.41 6.10
C ILE A 212 -1.25 -4.78 5.20
N ALA A 213 -2.32 -5.52 4.84
CA ALA A 213 -3.45 -4.97 4.11
C ALA A 213 -4.20 -3.89 4.92
N ASN A 214 -4.42 -4.11 6.22
CA ASN A 214 -5.01 -3.10 7.10
C ASN A 214 -4.11 -1.86 7.21
N MET A 215 -2.81 -2.06 7.44
CA MET A 215 -1.85 -0.95 7.53
C MET A 215 -1.76 -0.14 6.24
N ALA A 216 -1.89 -0.78 5.08
CA ALA A 216 -1.91 -0.08 3.80
C ALA A 216 -3.17 0.80 3.62
N LEU A 217 -4.34 0.33 4.09
CA LEU A 217 -5.58 1.11 4.08
C LEU A 217 -5.51 2.29 5.07
N GLU A 218 -4.99 2.07 6.27
CA GLU A 218 -4.78 3.13 7.26
C GLU A 218 -3.80 4.18 6.76
N ASN A 219 -2.68 3.75 6.15
CA ASN A 219 -1.69 4.66 5.60
C ASN A 219 -2.25 5.50 4.43
N TYR A 220 -3.19 4.97 3.67
CA TYR A 220 -3.91 5.74 2.65
C TYR A 220 -4.61 6.96 3.26
N ILE A 221 -5.38 6.75 4.33
CA ILE A 221 -6.09 7.83 5.03
C ILE A 221 -5.08 8.80 5.64
N GLU A 222 -4.01 8.27 6.24
CA GLU A 222 -2.94 9.06 6.84
C GLU A 222 -2.28 9.99 5.81
N MET A 223 -1.81 9.46 4.70
CA MET A 223 -1.14 10.24 3.65
C MET A 223 -2.04 11.27 2.98
N ARG A 224 -3.31 10.92 2.77
CA ARG A 224 -4.29 11.77 2.11
C ARG A 224 -4.76 12.93 2.99
N ASP A 225 -5.06 12.65 4.25
CA ASP A 225 -5.79 13.54 5.16
C ASP A 225 -4.98 13.90 6.42
N ALA A 226 -4.52 12.92 7.20
CA ALA A 226 -4.02 13.11 8.54
C ALA A 226 -2.74 13.95 8.62
N VAL A 227 -1.86 13.87 7.62
CA VAL A 227 -0.61 14.63 7.54
C VAL A 227 -0.80 16.15 7.58
N ARG A 228 -2.03 16.65 7.36
CA ARG A 228 -2.39 18.07 7.42
C ARG A 228 -2.77 18.53 8.84
N HIS A 229 -3.03 17.60 9.76
CA HIS A 229 -3.50 17.94 11.12
C HIS A 229 -2.34 18.18 12.08
N PRO A 230 -2.33 19.29 12.83
CA PRO A 230 -1.26 19.62 13.78
C PRO A 230 -1.03 18.53 14.82
N LYS A 231 -2.09 17.88 15.32
CA LYS A 231 -1.97 16.77 16.27
C LYS A 231 -1.20 15.60 15.69
N PHE A 232 -1.44 15.25 14.41
CA PHE A 232 -0.71 14.19 13.73
C PHE A 232 0.79 14.51 13.63
N GLN A 233 1.14 15.76 13.27
CA GLN A 233 2.53 16.19 13.20
C GLN A 233 3.22 16.09 14.57
N LEU A 234 2.55 16.55 15.62
CA LEU A 234 3.03 16.44 17.00
C LEU A 234 3.29 14.96 17.40
N GLN A 235 2.35 14.06 17.10
CA GLN A 235 2.48 12.65 17.41
C GLN A 235 3.61 11.99 16.62
N LYS A 236 3.78 12.39 15.37
CA LYS A 236 4.89 11.92 14.53
C LYS A 236 6.25 12.36 15.09
N GLU A 237 6.39 13.63 15.46
CA GLU A 237 7.61 14.14 16.10
C GLU A 237 7.88 13.43 17.43
N LEU A 238 6.84 13.26 18.25
CA LEU A 238 6.93 12.54 19.54
C LEU A 238 7.35 11.08 19.32
N SER A 239 6.83 10.40 18.31
CA SER A 239 7.20 9.01 18.02
C SER A 239 8.71 8.84 17.78
N PHE A 240 9.34 9.78 17.07
CA PHE A 240 10.80 9.78 16.88
C PHE A 240 11.58 10.11 18.16
N VAL A 241 11.02 10.92 19.06
CA VAL A 241 11.62 11.17 20.38
C VAL A 241 11.59 9.90 21.23
N LEU A 242 10.44 9.21 21.26
CA LEU A 242 10.27 7.98 21.99
C LEU A 242 11.12 6.82 21.44
N GLU A 243 11.23 6.71 20.11
CA GLU A 243 12.14 5.73 19.47
C GLU A 243 13.59 5.92 19.93
N ARG A 244 14.08 7.17 19.96
CA ARG A 244 15.43 7.47 20.44
C ARG A 244 15.62 7.22 21.93
N ALA A 245 14.60 7.51 22.74
CA ALA A 245 14.67 7.32 24.19
C ALA A 245 14.51 5.84 24.60
N TYR A 246 13.67 5.08 23.89
CA TYR A 246 13.28 3.71 24.21
C TYR A 246 13.39 2.76 23.01
N PRO A 247 14.56 2.63 22.35
CA PRO A 247 14.70 1.97 21.03
C PRO A 247 14.34 0.48 21.03
N LYS A 248 14.31 -0.18 22.19
CA LYS A 248 13.90 -1.59 22.32
C LYS A 248 12.40 -1.77 22.53
N HIS A 249 11.71 -0.75 23.02
CA HIS A 249 10.31 -0.80 23.46
C HIS A 249 9.38 -0.02 22.55
N PHE A 250 9.85 1.09 21.99
CA PHE A 250 9.08 1.96 21.11
C PHE A 250 9.76 2.08 19.74
N ILE A 251 9.26 1.35 18.76
CA ILE A 251 9.71 1.44 17.36
C ILE A 251 8.49 1.86 16.54
N PRO A 252 8.48 3.02 15.86
CA PRO A 252 7.35 3.45 15.06
C PRO A 252 6.91 2.36 14.08
N ARG A 253 5.60 2.21 13.86
CA ARG A 253 5.02 1.16 13.02
C ARG A 253 5.66 1.11 11.63
N TYR A 254 5.86 2.27 11.01
CA TYR A 254 6.52 2.35 9.70
C TYR A 254 7.98 1.82 9.76
N SER A 255 8.74 2.19 10.81
CA SER A 255 10.11 1.71 11.01
C SER A 255 10.15 0.19 11.18
N MET A 256 9.19 -0.39 11.95
CA MET A 256 9.09 -1.86 12.10
C MET A 256 8.95 -2.55 10.74
N ILE A 257 8.06 -2.04 9.88
CA ILE A 257 7.77 -2.65 8.58
C ILE A 257 8.94 -2.51 7.61
N MET A 258 9.61 -1.36 7.59
CA MET A 258 10.61 -1.04 6.57
C MET A 258 12.02 -1.51 6.93
N PHE A 259 12.37 -1.57 8.22
CA PHE A 259 13.75 -1.75 8.67
C PHE A 259 13.95 -2.93 9.62
N HIS A 260 12.85 -3.61 10.04
CA HIS A 260 12.88 -4.70 10.99
C HIS A 260 12.22 -5.98 10.43
N PRO A 261 12.86 -6.64 9.44
CA PRO A 261 12.29 -7.82 8.78
C PRO A 261 12.07 -9.00 9.74
N GLU A 262 12.69 -8.99 10.91
CA GLU A 262 12.47 -9.95 12.00
C GLU A 262 11.13 -9.76 12.72
N ILE A 263 10.45 -8.62 12.54
CA ILE A 263 9.15 -8.35 13.15
C ILE A 263 8.04 -8.68 12.13
N PRO A 264 7.25 -9.75 12.34
CA PRO A 264 6.15 -10.09 11.44
C PRO A 264 5.11 -8.96 11.34
N TYR A 265 4.48 -8.79 10.19
CA TYR A 265 3.47 -7.72 9.96
C TYR A 265 2.33 -7.74 10.99
N ALA A 266 1.87 -8.93 11.39
CA ALA A 266 0.84 -9.05 12.43
C ALA A 266 1.31 -8.48 13.78
N GLN A 267 2.56 -8.72 14.14
CA GLN A 267 3.14 -8.16 15.37
C GLN A 267 3.38 -6.65 15.24
N ALA A 268 3.87 -6.18 14.08
CA ALA A 268 4.05 -4.74 13.82
C ALA A 268 2.72 -3.98 13.89
N TYR A 269 1.64 -4.59 13.38
CA TYR A 269 0.29 -4.02 13.44
C TYR A 269 -0.20 -3.86 14.88
N GLU A 270 -0.12 -4.91 15.68
CA GLU A 270 -0.57 -4.88 17.10
C GLU A 270 0.28 -3.93 17.95
N ARG A 271 1.61 -3.97 17.80
CA ARG A 271 2.49 -3.02 18.50
C ARG A 271 2.21 -1.58 18.09
N GLY A 272 1.97 -1.33 16.78
CA GLY A 272 1.63 -0.01 16.26
C GLY A 272 0.31 0.52 16.83
N ARG A 273 -0.69 -0.36 17.05
CA ARG A 273 -1.95 0.01 17.68
C ARG A 273 -1.75 0.47 19.13
N ILE A 274 -1.00 -0.30 19.92
CA ILE A 274 -0.65 0.06 21.30
C ILE A 274 0.13 1.38 21.35
N GLN A 275 1.09 1.57 20.45
CA GLN A 275 1.87 2.80 20.37
C GLN A 275 1.01 4.02 20.00
N SER A 276 0.00 3.86 19.14
CA SER A 276 -0.95 4.92 18.84
C SER A 276 -1.76 5.33 20.08
N GLU A 277 -2.19 4.37 20.90
CA GLU A 277 -2.89 4.65 22.18
C GLU A 277 -1.99 5.41 23.15
N ILE A 278 -0.70 5.06 23.22
CA ILE A 278 0.29 5.80 24.03
C ILE A 278 0.45 7.24 23.53
N LEU A 279 0.61 7.42 22.21
CA LEU A 279 0.73 8.76 21.63
C LEU A 279 -0.53 9.60 21.86
N ASP A 280 -1.72 9.01 21.72
CA ASP A 280 -2.99 9.68 22.02
C ASP A 280 -3.07 10.12 23.47
N ALA A 281 -2.72 9.24 24.41
CA ALA A 281 -2.74 9.55 25.85
C ALA A 281 -1.73 10.65 26.23
N LEU A 282 -0.56 10.68 25.58
CA LEU A 282 0.48 11.69 25.83
C LEU A 282 0.18 13.04 25.18
N THR A 283 -0.66 13.08 24.15
CA THR A 283 -0.97 14.30 23.39
C THR A 283 -2.41 14.78 23.54
N LEU A 284 -3.18 14.26 24.52
CA LEU A 284 -4.61 14.55 24.67
C LEU A 284 -4.87 16.06 24.79
N ASP A 285 -4.12 16.74 25.69
CA ASP A 285 -4.27 18.16 26.00
C ASP A 285 -2.99 18.95 25.65
N VAL A 286 -2.13 18.40 24.79
CA VAL A 286 -0.81 18.97 24.47
C VAL A 286 -0.78 19.40 23.00
N GLN A 287 -0.27 20.61 22.74
CA GLN A 287 -0.12 21.15 21.39
C GLN A 287 1.34 21.29 20.94
N ARG A 288 2.29 21.11 21.85
CA ARG A 288 3.73 21.28 21.58
C ARG A 288 4.53 20.17 22.21
N LEU A 289 5.57 19.74 21.51
CA LEU A 289 6.44 18.63 21.91
C LEU A 289 7.14 18.88 23.26
N ASP A 290 7.56 20.09 23.53
CA ASP A 290 8.23 20.50 24.78
C ASP A 290 7.31 20.43 26.03
N SER A 291 6.00 20.32 25.83
CA SER A 291 5.00 20.21 26.88
C SER A 291 4.59 18.77 27.18
N VAL A 292 5.14 17.79 26.46
CA VAL A 292 4.84 16.37 26.66
C VAL A 292 5.53 15.85 27.94
N ASN A 293 4.78 15.14 28.79
CA ASN A 293 5.33 14.52 29.98
C ASN A 293 6.05 13.19 29.62
N LEU A 294 7.37 13.25 29.49
CA LEU A 294 8.19 12.08 29.14
C LEU A 294 8.31 11.05 30.27
N GLN A 295 8.10 11.45 31.56
CA GLN A 295 8.06 10.49 32.66
C GLN A 295 6.82 9.60 32.56
N ARG A 296 5.66 10.19 32.20
CA ARG A 296 4.44 9.42 31.92
C ARG A 296 4.61 8.51 30.69
N ALA A 297 5.42 8.92 29.70
CA ALA A 297 5.73 8.08 28.56
C ALA A 297 6.46 6.79 28.96
N GLU A 298 7.42 6.89 29.88
CA GLU A 298 8.13 5.73 30.44
C GLU A 298 7.18 4.73 31.11
N GLU A 299 6.23 5.23 31.93
CA GLU A 299 5.22 4.41 32.59
C GLU A 299 4.27 3.68 31.63
N LEU A 300 3.96 4.30 30.48
CA LEU A 300 3.07 3.73 29.47
C LEU A 300 3.76 2.74 28.52
N ILE A 301 5.08 2.86 28.38
CA ILE A 301 5.89 2.02 27.47
C ILE A 301 6.33 0.72 28.17
N HIS A 302 6.48 0.72 29.49
CA HIS A 302 6.89 -0.41 30.34
C HIS A 302 5.71 -1.03 31.10
#